data_be5cd5deadd544e484a79c33926dc845
#
_entry.id   be5cd5deadd544e484a79c33926dc845
#
_cell.length_a   1.000
_cell.length_b   1.000
_cell.length_c   1.000
_cell.angle_alpha   90.00
_cell.angle_beta   90.00
_cell.angle_gamma   90.00
#
_symmetry.space_group_name_H-M   'P 1'
#
loop_
_entity.id
_entity.type
_entity.pdbx_description
1 polymer ?
#
loop_
_entity_poly.entity_id
_entity_poly.type
_entity_poly.pdbx_seq_one_letter_code
_entity_poly.pdbx_strand_id
1 'polypeptide(L)'
;MANERGRPAASLVSREKIGDAALAIASEKGYTALTMAALARRLGVAPSALYNHISGKDELFYLLQDAVMQLVDVAPLEQALEAQAGYRRALELWATSYRDVFASHTPLIPLIAAQPIGDSPRTQEMYEVVARAMEAAGCPPEHVMGRIIALESFIYGSAWDVNAPADLFDPAAIANEHTALGRAAEAMRAGAAGGTQAAKKGQRDANPYADRPFRDGLESLLDGMLVPPSSA
;
A
#
# COMPACT_ATOMS: atom_id res chain seq x y z
N MET A 1 20.77 44.29 -28.47
CA MET A 1 20.16 42.98 -28.74
C MET A 1 20.36 42.12 -27.51
N ALA A 2 19.33 41.98 -26.71
CA ALA A 2 19.36 41.17 -25.47
C ALA A 2 19.23 39.71 -25.84
N ASN A 3 20.18 38.89 -25.35
CA ASN A 3 20.23 37.45 -25.53
C ASN A 3 19.18 36.86 -24.59
N GLU A 4 18.04 36.38 -25.09
CA GLU A 4 17.07 35.59 -24.36
C GLU A 4 17.73 34.27 -23.96
N ARG A 5 18.17 34.20 -22.71
CA ARG A 5 18.56 32.92 -22.08
C ARG A 5 17.31 32.06 -22.00
N GLY A 6 17.23 31.08 -22.89
CA GLY A 6 16.17 30.09 -22.91
C GLY A 6 15.98 29.48 -21.54
N ARG A 7 14.72 29.37 -21.12
CA ARG A 7 14.23 28.63 -19.94
C ARG A 7 14.86 27.26 -19.97
N PRO A 8 15.48 26.76 -18.88
CA PRO A 8 16.04 25.40 -18.87
C PRO A 8 14.95 24.43 -19.31
N ALA A 9 15.19 23.70 -20.40
CA ALA A 9 14.32 22.59 -20.76
C ALA A 9 14.21 21.69 -19.53
N ALA A 10 13.00 21.42 -19.05
CA ALA A 10 12.77 20.51 -17.93
C ALA A 10 13.59 19.26 -18.18
N SER A 11 14.46 18.90 -17.24
CA SER A 11 15.34 17.74 -17.37
C SER A 11 14.50 16.54 -17.86
N LEU A 12 14.92 15.94 -18.98
CA LEU A 12 14.26 14.76 -19.55
C LEU A 12 14.19 13.62 -18.53
N VAL A 13 15.13 13.61 -17.57
CA VAL A 13 15.26 12.61 -16.51
C VAL A 13 15.30 13.29 -15.14
N SER A 14 14.51 12.81 -14.20
CA SER A 14 14.57 13.12 -12.77
C SER A 14 14.45 11.81 -11.97
N ARG A 15 14.84 11.83 -10.71
CA ARG A 15 14.68 10.68 -9.82
C ARG A 15 13.22 10.21 -9.76
N GLU A 16 12.28 11.14 -9.66
CA GLU A 16 10.85 10.88 -9.68
C GLU A 16 10.41 10.16 -10.97
N LYS A 17 10.76 10.69 -12.14
CA LYS A 17 10.46 10.04 -13.43
C LYS A 17 11.09 8.65 -13.57
N ILE A 18 12.24 8.43 -12.97
CA ILE A 18 12.87 7.10 -12.92
C ILE A 18 12.02 6.16 -12.07
N GLY A 19 11.56 6.60 -10.90
CA GLY A 19 10.68 5.83 -10.01
C GLY A 19 9.36 5.47 -10.70
N ASP A 20 8.69 6.44 -11.33
CA ASP A 20 7.44 6.23 -12.07
C ASP A 20 7.63 5.23 -13.23
N ALA A 21 8.71 5.38 -13.98
CA ALA A 21 9.03 4.46 -15.08
C ALA A 21 9.34 3.04 -14.57
N ALA A 22 10.02 2.94 -13.42
CA ALA A 22 10.30 1.66 -12.76
C ALA A 22 9.02 0.97 -12.30
N LEU A 23 8.13 1.70 -11.65
CA LEU A 23 6.82 1.22 -11.20
C LEU A 23 5.98 0.74 -12.38
N ALA A 24 5.92 1.52 -13.46
CA ALA A 24 5.18 1.14 -14.65
C ALA A 24 5.74 -0.13 -15.32
N ILE A 25 7.08 -0.29 -15.40
CA ILE A 25 7.70 -1.52 -15.95
C ILE A 25 7.37 -2.71 -15.03
N ALA A 26 7.51 -2.55 -13.73
CA ALA A 26 7.24 -3.61 -12.76
C ALA A 26 5.78 -4.06 -12.79
N SER A 27 4.83 -3.12 -12.92
CA SER A 27 3.39 -3.40 -13.02
C SER A 27 2.99 -4.07 -14.33
N GLU A 28 3.59 -3.66 -15.47
CA GLU A 28 3.25 -4.18 -16.79
C GLU A 28 3.88 -5.55 -17.08
N LYS A 29 5.13 -5.76 -16.65
CA LYS A 29 5.99 -6.88 -17.10
C LYS A 29 6.59 -7.69 -15.97
N GLY A 30 6.23 -7.35 -14.73
CA GLY A 30 6.82 -7.93 -13.55
C GLY A 30 8.20 -7.35 -13.21
N TYR A 31 8.57 -7.51 -11.97
CA TYR A 31 9.78 -6.95 -11.38
C TYR A 31 11.08 -7.43 -12.09
N THR A 32 11.13 -8.66 -12.57
CA THR A 32 12.29 -9.21 -13.26
C THR A 32 12.62 -8.49 -14.59
N ALA A 33 11.63 -7.80 -15.17
CA ALA A 33 11.82 -6.98 -16.36
C ALA A 33 12.44 -5.60 -16.07
N LEU A 34 12.54 -5.20 -14.79
CA LEU A 34 13.11 -3.92 -14.37
C LEU A 34 14.65 -3.97 -14.50
N THR A 35 15.15 -3.38 -15.57
CA THR A 35 16.57 -3.26 -15.88
C THR A 35 16.91 -1.84 -16.30
N MET A 36 18.18 -1.42 -16.14
CA MET A 36 18.64 -0.10 -16.61
C MET A 36 18.36 0.12 -18.10
N ALA A 37 18.49 -0.91 -18.92
CA ALA A 37 18.20 -0.84 -20.34
C ALA A 37 16.68 -0.67 -20.62
N ALA A 38 15.82 -1.34 -19.85
CA ALA A 38 14.37 -1.18 -19.97
C ALA A 38 13.92 0.23 -19.54
N LEU A 39 14.48 0.75 -18.45
CA LEU A 39 14.25 2.13 -17.99
C LEU A 39 14.69 3.16 -19.02
N ALA A 40 15.92 3.06 -19.52
CA ALA A 40 16.45 3.98 -20.52
C ALA A 40 15.57 4.04 -21.76
N ARG A 41 15.14 2.86 -22.25
CA ARG A 41 14.21 2.75 -23.39
C ARG A 41 12.86 3.39 -23.10
N ARG A 42 12.30 3.17 -21.90
CA ARG A 42 11.01 3.76 -21.51
C ARG A 42 11.08 5.27 -21.40
N LEU A 43 12.17 5.80 -20.88
CA LEU A 43 12.40 7.23 -20.72
C LEU A 43 12.92 7.93 -22.00
N GLY A 44 13.26 7.17 -23.04
CA GLY A 44 13.78 7.71 -24.30
C GLY A 44 15.18 8.31 -24.18
N VAL A 45 16.01 7.78 -23.28
CA VAL A 45 17.37 8.29 -23.01
C VAL A 45 18.44 7.20 -23.17
N ALA A 46 19.70 7.60 -23.26
CA ALA A 46 20.80 6.66 -23.19
C ALA A 46 20.95 6.07 -21.78
N PRO A 47 21.30 4.79 -21.59
CA PRO A 47 21.51 4.20 -20.27
C PRO A 47 22.49 4.98 -19.39
N SER A 48 23.52 5.60 -19.97
CA SER A 48 24.47 6.47 -19.26
C SER A 48 23.84 7.67 -18.59
N ALA A 49 22.74 8.20 -19.14
CA ALA A 49 22.03 9.33 -18.55
C ALA A 49 21.36 8.98 -17.22
N LEU A 50 20.97 7.71 -17.00
CA LEU A 50 20.40 7.25 -15.75
C LEU A 50 21.42 7.24 -14.62
N TYR A 51 22.67 6.90 -14.90
CA TYR A 51 23.75 6.85 -13.91
C TYR A 51 24.13 8.23 -13.37
N ASN A 52 23.66 9.33 -13.98
CA ASN A 52 23.78 10.67 -13.41
C ASN A 52 22.76 10.92 -12.27
N HIS A 53 21.76 10.05 -12.14
CA HIS A 53 20.66 10.21 -11.17
C HIS A 53 20.59 9.07 -10.14
N ILE A 54 21.09 7.89 -10.51
CA ILE A 54 21.08 6.71 -9.64
C ILE A 54 22.41 5.96 -9.75
N SER A 55 22.95 5.56 -8.59
CA SER A 55 24.24 4.87 -8.51
C SER A 55 24.17 3.38 -8.84
N GLY A 56 22.97 2.78 -8.79
CA GLY A 56 22.79 1.36 -9.05
C GLY A 56 21.38 0.84 -8.77
N LYS A 57 21.32 -0.49 -8.64
CA LYS A 57 20.06 -1.20 -8.48
C LYS A 57 19.38 -0.93 -7.13
N ASP A 58 20.17 -0.78 -6.07
CA ASP A 58 19.62 -0.53 -4.73
C ASP A 58 18.92 0.84 -4.69
N GLU A 59 19.55 1.87 -5.25
CA GLU A 59 18.95 3.19 -5.34
C GLU A 59 17.69 3.21 -6.22
N LEU A 60 17.66 2.39 -7.27
CA LEU A 60 16.47 2.21 -8.09
C LEU A 60 15.30 1.62 -7.27
N PHE A 61 15.58 0.76 -6.30
CA PHE A 61 14.54 0.20 -5.44
C PHE A 61 13.94 1.23 -4.49
N TYR A 62 14.74 2.13 -3.93
CA TYR A 62 14.23 3.23 -3.14
C TYR A 62 13.30 4.15 -3.95
N LEU A 63 13.68 4.43 -5.22
CA LEU A 63 12.81 5.21 -6.10
C LEU A 63 11.51 4.48 -6.47
N LEU A 64 11.58 3.17 -6.66
CA LEU A 64 10.39 2.34 -6.88
C LEU A 64 9.49 2.32 -5.65
N GLN A 65 10.07 2.17 -4.46
CA GLN A 65 9.35 2.26 -3.19
C GLN A 65 8.66 3.61 -3.05
N ASP A 66 9.37 4.72 -3.23
CA ASP A 66 8.79 6.06 -3.18
C ASP A 66 7.66 6.24 -4.20
N ALA A 67 7.82 5.72 -5.42
CA ALA A 67 6.80 5.82 -6.46
C ALA A 67 5.51 5.04 -6.12
N VAL A 68 5.60 3.84 -5.55
CA VAL A 68 4.40 3.09 -5.15
C VAL A 68 3.77 3.66 -3.89
N MET A 69 4.57 4.11 -2.91
CA MET A 69 4.06 4.71 -1.68
C MET A 69 3.34 6.03 -1.92
N GLN A 70 3.71 6.81 -2.95
CA GLN A 70 2.99 8.01 -3.35
C GLN A 70 1.57 7.76 -3.86
N LEU A 71 1.24 6.53 -4.25
CA LEU A 71 -0.12 6.16 -4.64
C LEU A 71 -1.05 5.97 -3.43
N VAL A 72 -0.49 5.84 -2.23
CA VAL A 72 -1.26 5.72 -0.99
C VAL A 72 -1.85 7.08 -0.64
N ASP A 73 -3.17 7.15 -0.48
CA ASP A 73 -3.87 8.39 -0.16
C ASP A 73 -3.70 8.77 1.31
N VAL A 74 -3.00 9.86 1.57
CA VAL A 74 -2.79 10.46 2.90
C VAL A 74 -3.72 11.65 3.17
N ALA A 75 -4.44 12.14 2.17
CA ALA A 75 -5.29 13.33 2.33
C ALA A 75 -6.33 13.22 3.44
N PRO A 76 -6.96 12.04 3.71
CA PRO A 76 -7.84 11.89 4.86
C PRO A 76 -7.16 12.15 6.22
N LEU A 77 -5.87 11.75 6.34
CA LEU A 77 -5.09 11.98 7.56
C LEU A 77 -4.74 13.45 7.74
N GLU A 78 -4.32 14.13 6.66
CA GLU A 78 -4.02 15.56 6.66
C GLU A 78 -5.26 16.37 7.03
N GLN A 79 -6.42 16.07 6.45
CA GLN A 79 -7.69 16.70 6.77
C GLN A 79 -8.11 16.48 8.24
N ALA A 80 -7.89 15.27 8.78
CA ALA A 80 -8.18 14.98 10.18
C ALA A 80 -7.25 15.76 11.13
N LEU A 81 -5.97 15.92 10.77
CA LEU A 81 -5.00 16.72 11.51
C LEU A 81 -5.37 18.22 11.52
N GLU A 82 -5.81 18.76 10.39
CA GLU A 82 -6.28 20.14 10.28
C GLU A 82 -7.57 20.35 11.08
N ALA A 83 -8.53 19.44 10.97
CA ALA A 83 -9.80 19.50 11.69
C ALA A 83 -9.68 19.14 13.16
N GLN A 84 -8.55 18.60 13.61
CA GLN A 84 -8.33 18.05 14.95
C GLN A 84 -9.39 17.02 15.38
N ALA A 85 -9.91 16.25 14.42
CA ALA A 85 -10.99 15.28 14.64
C ALA A 85 -10.98 14.17 13.56
N GLY A 86 -11.65 13.04 13.86
CA GLY A 86 -11.90 11.99 12.87
C GLY A 86 -10.71 11.09 12.56
N TYR A 87 -9.67 11.08 13.39
CA TYR A 87 -8.42 10.34 13.18
C TYR A 87 -8.63 8.85 12.90
N ARG A 88 -9.53 8.20 13.66
CA ARG A 88 -9.85 6.79 13.46
C ARG A 88 -10.32 6.53 12.02
N ARG A 89 -11.28 7.31 11.55
CA ARG A 89 -11.82 7.18 10.20
C ARG A 89 -10.77 7.49 9.14
N ALA A 90 -9.91 8.45 9.39
CA ALA A 90 -8.80 8.80 8.51
C ALA A 90 -7.78 7.66 8.39
N LEU A 91 -7.43 6.99 9.51
CA LEU A 91 -6.59 5.80 9.54
C LEU A 91 -7.22 4.61 8.79
N GLU A 92 -8.54 4.41 8.90
CA GLU A 92 -9.26 3.41 8.11
C GLU A 92 -9.16 3.66 6.60
N LEU A 93 -9.34 4.91 6.17
CA LEU A 93 -9.27 5.30 4.77
C LEU A 93 -7.85 5.16 4.22
N TRP A 94 -6.85 5.60 4.98
CA TRP A 94 -5.44 5.42 4.65
C TRP A 94 -5.07 3.92 4.51
N ALA A 95 -5.41 3.09 5.49
CA ALA A 95 -5.11 1.67 5.46
C ALA A 95 -5.82 0.95 4.29
N THR A 96 -7.04 1.38 3.95
CA THR A 96 -7.78 0.87 2.81
C THR A 96 -7.10 1.24 1.49
N SER A 97 -6.71 2.52 1.33
CA SER A 97 -5.94 2.97 0.17
C SER A 97 -4.62 2.21 0.03
N TYR A 98 -3.90 2.04 1.14
CA TYR A 98 -2.63 1.31 1.16
C TYR A 98 -2.82 -0.15 0.69
N ARG A 99 -3.82 -0.86 1.24
CA ARG A 99 -4.18 -2.21 0.80
C ARG A 99 -4.48 -2.26 -0.71
N ASP A 100 -5.29 -1.34 -1.22
CA ASP A 100 -5.73 -1.35 -2.61
C ASP A 100 -4.57 -1.07 -3.59
N VAL A 101 -3.66 -0.16 -3.21
CA VAL A 101 -2.41 0.07 -3.95
C VAL A 101 -1.59 -1.21 -4.02
N PHE A 102 -1.35 -1.88 -2.89
CA PHE A 102 -0.54 -3.09 -2.88
C PHE A 102 -1.25 -4.32 -3.43
N ALA A 103 -2.57 -4.37 -3.40
CA ALA A 103 -3.34 -5.38 -4.13
C ALA A 103 -3.12 -5.29 -5.64
N SER A 104 -2.93 -4.07 -6.16
CA SER A 104 -2.59 -3.84 -7.57
C SER A 104 -1.10 -4.10 -7.88
N HIS A 105 -0.26 -4.22 -6.85
CA HIS A 105 1.20 -4.35 -6.96
C HIS A 105 1.76 -5.48 -6.07
N THR A 106 1.01 -6.56 -5.86
CA THR A 106 1.38 -7.66 -4.95
C THR A 106 2.80 -8.22 -5.16
N PRO A 107 3.35 -8.33 -6.38
CA PRO A 107 4.73 -8.78 -6.57
C PRO A 107 5.80 -7.85 -5.97
N LEU A 108 5.45 -6.60 -5.64
CA LEU A 108 6.36 -5.64 -5.01
C LEU A 108 6.40 -5.78 -3.48
N ILE A 109 5.41 -6.40 -2.84
CA ILE A 109 5.32 -6.51 -1.37
C ILE A 109 6.62 -7.08 -0.77
N PRO A 110 7.16 -8.24 -1.20
CA PRO A 110 8.36 -8.80 -0.60
C PRO A 110 9.59 -7.92 -0.76
N LEU A 111 9.63 -7.12 -1.82
CA LEU A 111 10.73 -6.20 -2.10
C LEU A 111 10.68 -4.99 -1.19
N ILE A 112 9.51 -4.37 -1.09
CA ILE A 112 9.32 -3.14 -0.33
C ILE A 112 9.35 -3.42 1.17
N ALA A 113 8.72 -4.50 1.64
CA ALA A 113 8.75 -4.91 3.03
C ALA A 113 10.16 -5.26 3.56
N ALA A 114 11.13 -5.52 2.66
CA ALA A 114 12.52 -5.79 3.02
C ALA A 114 13.44 -4.55 2.91
N GLN A 115 12.94 -3.41 2.42
CA GLN A 115 13.75 -2.21 2.23
C GLN A 115 13.73 -1.30 3.46
N PRO A 116 14.91 -0.83 3.92
CA PRO A 116 14.95 0.24 4.91
C PRO A 116 14.29 1.52 4.37
N ILE A 117 13.50 2.19 5.20
CA ILE A 117 12.83 3.45 4.81
C ILE A 117 13.78 4.67 4.83
N GLY A 118 15.03 4.49 5.36
CA GLY A 118 15.97 5.58 5.58
C GLY A 118 16.35 6.39 4.33
N ASP A 119 16.37 5.74 3.17
CA ASP A 119 16.74 6.36 1.89
C ASP A 119 15.53 6.65 0.99
N SER A 120 14.32 6.60 1.54
CA SER A 120 13.04 6.83 0.86
C SER A 120 12.31 8.04 1.47
N PRO A 121 12.64 9.29 1.09
CA PRO A 121 12.14 10.49 1.75
C PRO A 121 10.61 10.61 1.68
N ARG A 122 9.98 10.24 0.57
CA ARG A 122 8.51 10.31 0.43
C ARG A 122 7.78 9.25 1.25
N THR A 123 8.39 8.08 1.39
CA THR A 123 7.91 7.05 2.32
C THR A 123 7.96 7.55 3.76
N GLN A 124 9.04 8.26 4.13
CA GLN A 124 9.15 8.88 5.46
C GLN A 124 8.11 9.98 5.67
N GLU A 125 7.86 10.84 4.67
CA GLU A 125 6.82 11.87 4.72
C GLU A 125 5.44 11.26 4.97
N MET A 126 5.10 10.16 4.29
CA MET A 126 3.86 9.42 4.52
C MET A 126 3.76 8.92 5.97
N TYR A 127 4.81 8.27 6.48
CA TYR A 127 4.80 7.75 7.86
C TYR A 127 4.78 8.86 8.91
N GLU A 128 5.36 10.02 8.63
CA GLU A 128 5.25 11.18 9.51
C GLU A 128 3.79 11.61 9.67
N VAL A 129 3.03 11.69 8.58
CA VAL A 129 1.60 12.02 8.62
C VAL A 129 0.81 10.97 9.42
N VAL A 130 1.10 9.68 9.20
CA VAL A 130 0.47 8.57 9.95
C VAL A 130 0.80 8.64 11.44
N ALA A 131 2.07 8.86 11.79
CA ALA A 131 2.52 8.96 13.18
C ALA A 131 1.82 10.11 13.91
N ARG A 132 1.77 11.29 13.29
CA ARG A 132 1.07 12.47 13.84
C ARG A 132 -0.42 12.20 14.04
N ALA A 133 -1.08 11.53 13.10
CA ALA A 133 -2.48 11.17 13.23
C ALA A 133 -2.72 10.15 14.36
N MET A 134 -1.81 9.18 14.56
CA MET A 134 -1.88 8.22 15.66
C MET A 134 -1.69 8.91 17.02
N GLU A 135 -0.69 9.79 17.16
CA GLU A 135 -0.48 10.56 18.39
C GLU A 135 -1.68 11.44 18.71
N ALA A 136 -2.22 12.14 17.71
CA ALA A 136 -3.41 12.97 17.87
C ALA A 136 -4.67 12.15 18.23
N ALA A 137 -4.70 10.87 17.83
CA ALA A 137 -5.74 9.91 18.24
C ALA A 137 -5.52 9.32 19.65
N GLY A 138 -4.48 9.76 20.36
CA GLY A 138 -4.18 9.32 21.73
C GLY A 138 -3.21 8.13 21.83
N CYS A 139 -2.55 7.73 20.74
CA CYS A 139 -1.51 6.72 20.80
C CYS A 139 -0.25 7.30 21.48
N PRO A 140 0.28 6.68 22.54
CA PRO A 140 1.54 7.10 23.14
C PRO A 140 2.70 6.98 22.13
N PRO A 141 3.63 7.95 22.07
CA PRO A 141 4.73 7.97 21.09
C PRO A 141 5.56 6.69 21.06
N GLU A 142 5.78 6.05 22.21
CA GLU A 142 6.54 4.80 22.35
C GLU A 142 5.86 3.61 21.66
N HIS A 143 4.57 3.69 21.35
CA HIS A 143 3.80 2.65 20.69
C HIS A 143 3.58 2.90 19.19
N VAL A 144 3.75 4.14 18.72
CA VAL A 144 3.42 4.54 17.33
C VAL A 144 4.11 3.66 16.30
N MET A 145 5.43 3.53 16.38
CA MET A 145 6.18 2.74 15.40
C MET A 145 5.76 1.27 15.39
N GLY A 146 5.58 0.66 16.56
CA GLY A 146 5.13 -0.74 16.66
C GLY A 146 3.74 -0.94 16.06
N ARG A 147 2.84 0.03 16.22
CA ARG A 147 1.48 0.01 15.67
C ARG A 147 1.47 0.20 14.15
N ILE A 148 2.31 1.07 13.62
CA ILE A 148 2.52 1.23 12.17
C ILE A 148 2.98 -0.10 11.57
N ILE A 149 4.01 -0.73 12.14
CA ILE A 149 4.53 -2.03 11.67
C ILE A 149 3.46 -3.12 11.72
N ALA A 150 2.65 -3.16 12.77
CA ALA A 150 1.56 -4.14 12.89
C ALA A 150 0.47 -3.90 11.83
N LEU A 151 0.08 -2.64 11.58
CA LEU A 151 -0.86 -2.29 10.52
C LEU A 151 -0.32 -2.65 9.14
N GLU A 152 0.94 -2.35 8.84
CA GLU A 152 1.56 -2.74 7.57
C GLU A 152 1.55 -4.24 7.34
N SER A 153 1.92 -5.02 8.35
CA SER A 153 1.91 -6.48 8.26
C SER A 153 0.51 -7.01 7.93
N PHE A 154 -0.52 -6.42 8.56
CA PHE A 154 -1.92 -6.74 8.29
C PHE A 154 -2.34 -6.30 6.88
N ILE A 155 -1.97 -5.08 6.47
CA ILE A 155 -2.28 -4.51 5.16
C ILE A 155 -1.67 -5.35 4.04
N TYR A 156 -0.38 -5.73 4.14
CA TYR A 156 0.29 -6.55 3.13
C TYR A 156 -0.33 -7.93 2.97
N GLY A 157 -0.64 -8.61 4.09
CA GLY A 157 -1.35 -9.88 4.07
C GLY A 157 -2.72 -9.76 3.39
N SER A 158 -3.49 -8.74 3.77
CA SER A 158 -4.81 -8.48 3.19
C SER A 158 -4.76 -8.07 1.72
N ALA A 159 -3.71 -7.34 1.29
CA ALA A 159 -3.50 -7.00 -0.11
C ALA A 159 -3.22 -8.25 -0.96
N TRP A 160 -2.50 -9.22 -0.40
CA TRP A 160 -2.26 -10.50 -1.06
C TRP A 160 -3.55 -11.28 -1.26
N ASP A 161 -4.43 -11.29 -0.25
CA ASP A 161 -5.70 -12.02 -0.28
C ASP A 161 -6.66 -11.52 -1.36
N VAL A 162 -6.58 -10.24 -1.77
CA VAL A 162 -7.42 -9.70 -2.85
C VAL A 162 -7.26 -10.48 -4.15
N ASN A 163 -6.04 -10.91 -4.45
CA ASN A 163 -5.68 -11.64 -5.67
C ASN A 163 -5.56 -13.15 -5.45
N ALA A 164 -5.87 -13.64 -4.24
CA ALA A 164 -5.87 -15.07 -3.95
C ALA A 164 -6.99 -15.77 -4.74
N PRO A 165 -6.83 -17.07 -5.06
CA PRO A 165 -7.90 -17.84 -5.71
C PRO A 165 -9.20 -17.76 -4.91
N ALA A 166 -10.33 -17.58 -5.61
CA ALA A 166 -11.64 -17.41 -4.98
C ALA A 166 -12.10 -18.62 -4.15
N ASP A 167 -11.52 -19.79 -4.42
CA ASP A 167 -11.79 -21.06 -3.74
C ASP A 167 -10.84 -21.33 -2.56
N LEU A 168 -9.86 -20.46 -2.29
CA LEU A 168 -8.88 -20.65 -1.21
C LEU A 168 -9.55 -20.84 0.16
N PHE A 169 -10.61 -20.08 0.42
CA PHE A 169 -11.42 -20.17 1.63
C PHE A 169 -12.88 -20.54 1.31
N ASP A 170 -13.11 -21.37 0.27
CA ASP A 170 -14.48 -21.76 -0.09
C ASP A 170 -15.15 -22.50 1.07
N PRO A 171 -16.17 -21.90 1.70
CA PRO A 171 -16.91 -22.57 2.78
C PRO A 171 -17.56 -23.89 2.33
N ALA A 172 -17.83 -24.08 1.03
CA ALA A 172 -18.39 -25.31 0.52
C ALA A 172 -17.41 -26.49 0.56
N ALA A 173 -16.10 -26.21 0.55
CA ALA A 173 -15.06 -27.23 0.70
C ALA A 173 -14.92 -27.71 2.16
N ILE A 174 -15.48 -26.98 3.13
CA ILE A 174 -15.44 -27.30 4.57
C ILE A 174 -16.72 -28.09 4.89
N ALA A 175 -16.68 -29.40 4.66
CA ALA A 175 -17.87 -30.24 4.55
C ALA A 175 -18.50 -30.72 5.88
N ASN A 176 -18.01 -30.30 7.06
CA ASN A 176 -18.54 -30.85 8.32
C ASN A 176 -19.19 -29.78 9.20
N GLU A 177 -20.49 -29.58 9.02
CA GLU A 177 -21.32 -28.62 9.78
C GLU A 177 -21.37 -28.88 11.30
N HIS A 178 -21.02 -30.09 11.75
CA HIS A 178 -20.98 -30.42 13.20
C HIS A 178 -19.74 -29.90 13.90
N THR A 179 -18.71 -29.47 13.18
CA THR A 179 -17.51 -28.84 13.73
C THR A 179 -17.67 -27.35 13.95
N ALA A 180 -16.85 -26.75 14.81
CA ALA A 180 -16.83 -25.29 14.98
C ALA A 180 -16.46 -24.57 13.67
N LEU A 181 -15.50 -25.13 12.93
CA LEU A 181 -15.08 -24.59 11.62
C LEU A 181 -16.23 -24.69 10.60
N GLY A 182 -16.94 -25.81 10.55
CA GLY A 182 -18.08 -26.00 9.66
C GLY A 182 -19.21 -24.99 9.94
N ARG A 183 -19.55 -24.77 11.23
CA ARG A 183 -20.54 -23.74 11.60
C ARG A 183 -20.07 -22.33 11.22
N ALA A 184 -18.78 -22.01 11.39
CA ALA A 184 -18.22 -20.74 11.00
C ALA A 184 -18.27 -20.54 9.46
N ALA A 185 -17.95 -21.58 8.69
CA ALA A 185 -18.03 -21.57 7.24
C ALA A 185 -19.46 -21.35 6.74
N GLU A 186 -20.45 -22.00 7.35
CA GLU A 186 -21.87 -21.80 7.03
C GLU A 186 -22.34 -20.39 7.34
N ALA A 187 -21.96 -19.84 8.51
CA ALA A 187 -22.27 -18.47 8.90
C ALA A 187 -21.64 -17.44 7.92
N MET A 188 -20.42 -17.69 7.46
CA MET A 188 -19.74 -16.87 6.46
C MET A 188 -20.48 -16.89 5.12
N ARG A 189 -20.92 -18.07 4.67
CA ARG A 189 -21.70 -18.26 3.43
C ARG A 189 -23.03 -17.52 3.49
N ALA A 190 -23.77 -17.65 4.58
CA ALA A 190 -25.04 -16.96 4.79
C ALA A 190 -24.87 -15.43 4.80
N GLY A 191 -23.78 -14.92 5.40
CA GLY A 191 -23.46 -13.50 5.39
C GLY A 191 -23.05 -12.96 4.00
N ALA A 192 -22.39 -13.75 3.17
CA ALA A 192 -22.00 -13.37 1.82
C ALA A 192 -23.22 -13.28 0.87
N ALA A 193 -24.23 -14.12 1.06
CA ALA A 193 -25.46 -14.11 0.25
C ALA A 193 -26.32 -12.83 0.46
N GLY A 194 -26.13 -12.12 1.58
CA GLY A 194 -26.84 -10.86 1.88
C GLY A 194 -26.16 -9.59 1.36
N GLY A 195 -24.93 -9.69 0.88
CA GLY A 195 -24.11 -8.54 0.47
C GLY A 195 -23.74 -8.57 -1.02
N THR A 196 -24.72 -8.37 -1.90
CA THR A 196 -24.44 -8.14 -3.33
C THR A 196 -23.87 -6.73 -3.51
N GLN A 197 -22.57 -6.53 -3.25
CA GLN A 197 -21.90 -5.37 -3.80
C GLN A 197 -21.39 -5.72 -5.20
N ALA A 198 -21.87 -4.94 -6.17
CA ALA A 198 -21.54 -5.07 -7.57
C ALA A 198 -20.03 -5.13 -7.79
N ALA A 199 -19.54 -6.29 -8.23
CA ALA A 199 -18.21 -6.45 -8.78
C ALA A 199 -18.05 -5.43 -9.91
N LYS A 200 -17.09 -4.51 -9.81
CA LYS A 200 -16.72 -3.59 -10.90
C LYS A 200 -16.32 -4.46 -12.10
N LYS A 201 -17.10 -4.34 -13.16
CA LYS A 201 -16.95 -5.08 -14.41
C LYS A 201 -15.55 -4.85 -14.96
N GLY A 202 -14.68 -5.87 -14.92
CA GLY A 202 -13.32 -5.81 -15.51
C GLY A 202 -12.18 -6.29 -14.60
N GLN A 203 -12.42 -6.58 -13.33
CA GLN A 203 -11.43 -7.20 -12.46
C GLN A 203 -11.62 -8.73 -12.51
N ARG A 204 -10.55 -9.46 -12.86
CA ARG A 204 -10.49 -10.93 -12.78
C ARG A 204 -10.96 -11.35 -11.39
N ASP A 205 -11.64 -12.48 -11.32
CA ASP A 205 -12.24 -13.13 -10.15
C ASP A 205 -11.60 -12.77 -8.81
N ALA A 206 -11.86 -11.53 -8.34
CA ALA A 206 -11.35 -11.05 -7.06
C ALA A 206 -11.92 -11.95 -5.95
N ASN A 207 -11.10 -12.34 -5.00
CA ASN A 207 -11.51 -13.17 -3.88
C ASN A 207 -12.70 -12.51 -3.14
N PRO A 208 -13.91 -13.09 -3.17
CA PRO A 208 -15.09 -12.48 -2.55
C PRO A 208 -14.97 -12.40 -1.02
N TYR A 209 -14.02 -13.13 -0.45
CA TYR A 209 -13.79 -13.21 0.99
C TYR A 209 -12.68 -12.26 1.48
N ALA A 210 -12.06 -11.46 0.62
CA ALA A 210 -10.95 -10.58 1.01
C ALA A 210 -11.41 -9.30 1.74
N ASP A 211 -12.52 -8.69 1.33
CA ASP A 211 -12.89 -7.34 1.80
C ASP A 211 -13.48 -7.32 3.21
N ARG A 212 -14.33 -8.29 3.55
CA ARG A 212 -14.97 -8.32 4.87
C ARG A 212 -13.96 -8.63 5.98
N PRO A 213 -13.13 -9.68 5.88
CA PRO A 213 -12.09 -9.94 6.88
C PRO A 213 -11.12 -8.77 7.06
N PHE A 214 -10.78 -8.07 5.98
CA PHE A 214 -9.95 -6.86 6.07
C PHE A 214 -10.63 -5.76 6.90
N ARG A 215 -11.89 -5.44 6.62
CA ARG A 215 -12.62 -4.40 7.36
C ARG A 215 -12.79 -4.75 8.83
N ASP A 216 -13.27 -5.96 9.11
CA ASP A 216 -13.52 -6.43 10.48
C ASP A 216 -12.20 -6.50 11.28
N GLY A 217 -11.12 -6.95 10.64
CA GLY A 217 -9.78 -7.02 11.22
C GLY A 217 -9.17 -5.63 11.47
N LEU A 218 -9.29 -4.72 10.51
CA LEU A 218 -8.81 -3.34 10.64
C LEU A 218 -9.53 -2.61 11.77
N GLU A 219 -10.85 -2.75 11.85
CA GLU A 219 -11.66 -2.21 12.93
C GLU A 219 -11.16 -2.68 14.29
N SER A 220 -10.98 -3.99 14.45
CA SER A 220 -10.50 -4.60 15.68
C SER A 220 -9.09 -4.14 16.06
N LEU A 221 -8.19 -4.00 15.08
CA LEU A 221 -6.83 -3.49 15.30
C LEU A 221 -6.84 -2.04 15.76
N LEU A 222 -7.59 -1.18 15.08
CA LEU A 222 -7.69 0.24 15.44
C LEU A 222 -8.34 0.45 16.80
N ASP A 223 -9.35 -0.35 17.17
CA ASP A 223 -9.95 -0.32 18.50
C ASP A 223 -8.92 -0.62 19.58
N GLY A 224 -8.08 -1.64 19.39
CA GLY A 224 -7.01 -1.99 20.33
C GLY A 224 -5.84 -1.00 20.35
N MET A 225 -5.58 -0.33 19.21
CA MET A 225 -4.44 0.57 19.08
C MET A 225 -4.71 1.99 19.55
N LEU A 226 -5.95 2.48 19.45
CA LEU A 226 -6.30 3.86 19.78
C LEU A 226 -6.84 4.03 21.22
N VAL A 227 -6.97 2.95 21.96
CA VAL A 227 -7.26 3.01 23.40
C VAL A 227 -5.94 3.27 24.15
N PRO A 228 -5.85 4.28 25.03
CA PRO A 228 -4.68 4.42 25.87
C PRO A 228 -4.50 3.13 26.69
N PRO A 229 -3.24 2.64 26.86
CA PRO A 229 -3.00 1.46 27.65
C PRO A 229 -3.57 1.71 29.06
N SER A 230 -4.45 0.79 29.51
CA SER A 230 -4.90 0.80 30.89
C SER A 230 -3.66 0.80 31.77
N SER A 231 -3.50 1.83 32.61
CA SER A 231 -2.43 1.89 33.60
C SER A 231 -2.51 0.63 34.46
N ALA A 232 -1.58 -0.31 34.22
CA ALA A 232 -1.40 -1.49 35.03
C ALA A 232 -0.74 -1.12 36.37
#